data_43f0dbcb31a4b98b36d346917027da48
#
_entry.id   43f0dbcb31a4b98b36d346917027da48
#
_cell.length_a   1.000
_cell.length_b   1.000
_cell.length_c   1.000
_cell.angle_alpha   90.00
_cell.angle_beta   90.00
_cell.angle_gamma   90.00
#
_symmetry.space_group_name_H-M   'P 1'
#
loop_
_entity.id
_entity.type
_entity.pdbx_description
1 polymer ?
#
loop_
_entity_poly.entity_id
_entity_poly.type
_entity_poly.pdbx_seq_one_letter_code
_entity_poly.pdbx_strand_id
1 'polypeptide(L)'
;MVNEAIKKLVCYGLERNLLKEEDVVFATNQLLEALQIEEYEDPGTEYENVDLEPVLEELLDYAYEHGVLEENGVVYRDLLDTKLMSKLMPRPSEVIAKFWEVYRQEGPKAATDYYYQLSQDSDYIRRYRIAKDVKWKAKTPYGEMDITINLSKPEKDPKAIAAAKNAKQGGYPKCLLCMENEGYAGRINHPARQNHRIIPVTIQDCKWGFQYSPYVYYNEHCIVFNSQHIPMKIEHGTFCKLFDFVKQFPHYIVGSNADLPIVGGSILSHDHFQGGSYEFAMAKAPVEREFTVAGFEDVKAGVVKWPMSVIRISGEDTGRLIALADKVLGAWRGYTDEDAFIFAETDGEPHNTITPIARKRDGLYELDLVLRNNITTEEHPLGLYHPHAELHHIKKENIGLIEVMGLAVLPARLKDEMERLADAMLNGNDIRADEAIEKHADWVEGFLPKYSQVTRENVMEILHKEIALVFSQVLEHAGVYKRDKEGQEAFDRFLASMG
;
A
#
# COMPACT_ATOMS: atom_id res chain seq x y z
N MET A 1 1.95 25.25 -27.98
CA MET A 1 1.97 24.52 -29.27
C MET A 1 2.79 23.26 -29.11
N VAL A 2 2.46 22.17 -29.83
CA VAL A 2 3.06 20.83 -29.61
C VAL A 2 4.59 20.81 -29.59
N ASN A 3 5.26 21.53 -30.48
CA ASN A 3 6.73 21.63 -30.51
C ASN A 3 7.30 22.22 -29.21
N GLU A 4 6.60 23.19 -28.63
CA GLU A 4 6.98 23.79 -27.35
C GLU A 4 6.77 22.82 -26.19
N ALA A 5 5.67 22.06 -26.19
CA ALA A 5 5.42 21.04 -25.17
C ALA A 5 6.46 19.89 -25.22
N ILE A 6 6.85 19.46 -26.45
CA ILE A 6 7.94 18.50 -26.64
C ILE A 6 9.25 19.05 -26.08
N LYS A 7 9.62 20.31 -26.42
CA LYS A 7 10.82 20.95 -25.91
C LYS A 7 10.82 21.03 -24.38
N LYS A 8 9.69 21.45 -23.78
CA LYS A 8 9.53 21.49 -22.32
C LYS A 8 9.73 20.11 -21.69
N LEU A 9 9.16 19.07 -22.30
CA LEU A 9 9.32 17.69 -21.79
C LEU A 9 10.78 17.22 -21.85
N VAL A 10 11.52 17.55 -22.92
CA VAL A 10 12.95 17.26 -23.04
C VAL A 10 13.77 18.05 -22.00
N CYS A 11 13.49 19.34 -21.82
CA CYS A 11 14.13 20.16 -20.78
C CYS A 11 13.87 19.60 -19.38
N TYR A 12 12.64 19.14 -19.09
CA TYR A 12 12.33 18.42 -17.86
C TYR A 12 13.22 17.18 -17.68
N GLY A 13 13.38 16.37 -18.73
CA GLY A 13 14.23 15.17 -18.69
C GLY A 13 15.68 15.49 -18.34
N LEU A 14 16.25 16.56 -18.89
CA LEU A 14 17.60 17.05 -18.58
C LEU A 14 17.68 17.56 -17.13
N GLU A 15 16.75 18.42 -16.72
CA GLU A 15 16.69 19.00 -15.37
C GLU A 15 16.61 17.92 -14.27
N ARG A 16 15.87 16.85 -14.54
CA ARG A 16 15.69 15.73 -13.61
C ARG A 16 16.73 14.61 -13.75
N ASN A 17 17.76 14.81 -14.57
CA ASN A 17 18.80 13.80 -14.85
C ASN A 17 18.22 12.45 -15.34
N LEU A 18 17.07 12.46 -16.00
CA LEU A 18 16.53 11.31 -16.71
C LEU A 18 17.20 11.13 -18.06
N LEU A 19 17.63 12.23 -18.67
CA LEU A 19 18.19 12.35 -19.99
C LEU A 19 19.55 13.03 -19.92
N LYS A 20 20.49 12.67 -20.77
CA LYS A 20 21.78 13.35 -20.96
C LYS A 20 21.72 14.24 -22.19
N GLU A 21 22.62 15.26 -22.27
CA GLU A 21 22.70 16.18 -23.40
C GLU A 21 22.88 15.45 -24.74
N GLU A 22 23.69 14.39 -24.75
CA GLU A 22 23.97 13.59 -25.93
C GLU A 22 22.76 12.84 -26.48
N ASP A 23 21.75 12.62 -25.63
CA ASP A 23 20.53 11.86 -25.96
C ASP A 23 19.34 12.75 -26.37
N VAL A 24 19.48 14.09 -26.33
CA VAL A 24 18.40 15.05 -26.57
C VAL A 24 17.76 14.85 -27.95
N VAL A 25 18.56 14.77 -29.01
CA VAL A 25 18.05 14.60 -30.40
C VAL A 25 17.34 13.26 -30.53
N PHE A 26 17.92 12.19 -29.94
CA PHE A 26 17.32 10.87 -29.96
C PHE A 26 15.96 10.85 -29.24
N ALA A 27 15.90 11.41 -28.04
CA ALA A 27 14.68 11.47 -27.25
C ALA A 27 13.58 12.30 -27.96
N THR A 28 13.95 13.46 -28.53
CA THR A 28 13.04 14.28 -29.31
C THR A 28 12.43 13.47 -30.47
N ASN A 29 13.26 12.78 -31.27
CA ASN A 29 12.78 11.96 -32.37
C ASN A 29 11.89 10.80 -31.90
N GLN A 30 12.17 10.23 -30.74
CA GLN A 30 11.31 9.19 -30.13
C GLN A 30 9.96 9.72 -29.64
N LEU A 31 9.89 10.98 -29.17
CA LEU A 31 8.63 11.66 -28.84
C LEU A 31 7.82 11.96 -30.08
N LEU A 32 8.46 12.46 -31.15
CA LEU A 32 7.82 12.70 -32.46
C LEU A 32 7.19 11.41 -33.01
N GLU A 33 7.92 10.31 -32.98
CA GLU A 33 7.40 8.99 -33.40
C GLU A 33 6.21 8.56 -32.54
N ALA A 34 6.28 8.74 -31.21
CA ALA A 34 5.21 8.34 -30.31
C ALA A 34 3.91 9.18 -30.52
N LEU A 35 4.05 10.43 -30.92
CA LEU A 35 2.97 11.38 -31.22
C LEU A 35 2.57 11.40 -32.69
N GLN A 36 3.23 10.62 -33.54
CA GLN A 36 3.02 10.57 -35.01
C GLN A 36 3.20 11.95 -35.67
N ILE A 37 4.23 12.71 -35.24
CA ILE A 37 4.58 14.02 -35.79
C ILE A 37 5.71 13.86 -36.78
N GLU A 38 5.52 14.31 -38.02
CA GLU A 38 6.53 14.21 -39.10
C GLU A 38 7.51 15.37 -39.12
N GLU A 39 7.10 16.56 -38.69
CA GLU A 39 7.91 17.78 -38.74
C GLU A 39 8.05 18.43 -37.35
N TYR A 40 9.26 18.83 -37.00
CA TYR A 40 9.58 19.50 -35.76
C TYR A 40 10.44 20.75 -35.98
N GLU A 41 10.00 21.85 -35.42
CA GLU A 41 10.76 23.08 -35.36
C GLU A 41 11.12 23.38 -33.90
N ASP A 42 12.43 23.38 -33.60
CA ASP A 42 12.87 23.71 -32.23
C ASP A 42 12.47 25.17 -31.91
N PRO A 43 11.74 25.40 -30.81
CA PRO A 43 11.34 26.76 -30.41
C PRO A 43 12.51 27.70 -30.10
N GLY A 44 13.73 27.18 -29.98
CA GLY A 44 14.95 27.96 -29.68
C GLY A 44 14.96 28.53 -28.26
N THR A 45 14.08 28.06 -27.38
CA THR A 45 13.96 28.48 -25.97
C THR A 45 14.31 27.32 -25.05
N GLU A 46 15.15 27.57 -24.08
CA GLU A 46 15.38 26.63 -22.97
C GLU A 46 14.39 26.94 -21.84
N TYR A 47 13.82 25.88 -21.26
CA TYR A 47 12.85 25.99 -20.19
C TYR A 47 13.46 25.43 -18.89
N GLU A 48 13.22 26.14 -17.80
CA GLU A 48 13.63 25.74 -16.44
C GLU A 48 12.41 25.60 -15.53
N ASN A 49 12.52 24.77 -14.49
CA ASN A 49 11.46 24.50 -13.50
C ASN A 49 10.13 24.06 -14.16
N VAL A 50 10.26 23.15 -15.13
CA VAL A 50 9.10 22.67 -15.90
C VAL A 50 8.13 21.91 -14.99
N ASP A 51 6.88 22.37 -14.97
CA ASP A 51 5.77 21.62 -14.37
C ASP A 51 5.31 20.53 -15.35
N LEU A 52 5.44 19.29 -14.93
CA LEU A 52 5.25 18.12 -15.79
C LEU A 52 3.77 17.90 -16.16
N GLU A 53 2.83 18.05 -15.17
CA GLU A 53 1.41 17.75 -15.40
C GLU A 53 0.82 18.55 -16.58
N PRO A 54 0.93 19.90 -16.64
CA PRO A 54 0.41 20.66 -17.76
C PRO A 54 1.06 20.31 -19.11
N VAL A 55 2.34 19.98 -19.14
CA VAL A 55 3.05 19.60 -20.37
C VAL A 55 2.54 18.26 -20.89
N LEU A 56 2.36 17.26 -20.02
CA LEU A 56 1.77 15.98 -20.42
C LEU A 56 0.32 16.16 -20.89
N GLU A 57 -0.48 16.95 -20.18
CA GLU A 57 -1.87 17.23 -20.57
C GLU A 57 -1.93 17.85 -21.98
N GLU A 58 -1.08 18.84 -22.31
CA GLU A 58 -1.00 19.45 -23.64
C GLU A 58 -0.64 18.42 -24.73
N LEU A 59 0.28 17.53 -24.47
CA LEU A 59 0.68 16.46 -25.41
C LEU A 59 -0.41 15.41 -25.60
N LEU A 60 -1.14 15.07 -24.53
CA LEU A 60 -2.24 14.11 -24.57
C LEU A 60 -3.48 14.69 -25.28
N ASP A 61 -3.77 15.98 -25.09
CA ASP A 61 -4.83 16.69 -25.81
C ASP A 61 -4.51 16.75 -27.30
N TYR A 62 -3.28 17.11 -27.68
CA TYR A 62 -2.80 17.04 -29.05
C TYR A 62 -2.99 15.64 -29.65
N ALA A 63 -2.58 14.60 -28.93
CA ALA A 63 -2.68 13.22 -29.39
C ALA A 63 -4.12 12.78 -29.63
N TYR A 64 -5.04 13.22 -28.77
CA TYR A 64 -6.48 12.96 -28.95
C TYR A 64 -7.06 13.70 -30.16
N GLU A 65 -6.76 14.98 -30.32
CA GLU A 65 -7.24 15.80 -31.42
C GLU A 65 -6.75 15.32 -32.79
N HIS A 66 -5.57 14.67 -32.83
CA HIS A 66 -4.96 14.18 -34.06
C HIS A 66 -5.12 12.66 -34.26
N GLY A 67 -5.96 12.00 -33.44
CA GLY A 67 -6.30 10.57 -33.62
C GLY A 67 -5.20 9.59 -33.23
N VAL A 68 -4.15 10.03 -32.51
CA VAL A 68 -3.13 9.16 -31.94
C VAL A 68 -3.68 8.42 -30.70
N LEU A 69 -4.58 9.09 -29.97
CA LEU A 69 -5.30 8.54 -28.84
C LEU A 69 -6.73 8.18 -29.27
N GLU A 70 -7.13 6.92 -29.13
CA GLU A 70 -8.45 6.43 -29.58
C GLU A 70 -9.60 7.01 -28.74
N GLU A 71 -9.40 7.15 -27.42
CA GLU A 71 -10.38 7.63 -26.45
C GLU A 71 -9.71 8.58 -25.46
N ASN A 72 -10.45 9.60 -25.00
CA ASN A 72 -9.92 10.62 -24.06
C ASN A 72 -10.11 10.23 -22.58
N GLY A 73 -10.25 8.94 -22.29
CA GLY A 73 -10.42 8.42 -20.93
C GLY A 73 -9.07 8.27 -20.21
N VAL A 74 -9.10 8.35 -18.87
CA VAL A 74 -7.92 8.24 -17.99
C VAL A 74 -7.04 7.03 -18.33
N VAL A 75 -7.63 5.87 -18.65
CA VAL A 75 -6.86 4.66 -18.96
C VAL A 75 -6.02 4.82 -20.23
N TYR A 76 -6.60 5.42 -21.27
CA TYR A 76 -5.90 5.64 -22.55
C TYR A 76 -4.82 6.72 -22.41
N ARG A 77 -5.13 7.81 -21.69
CA ARG A 77 -4.15 8.86 -21.36
C ARG A 77 -2.97 8.28 -20.60
N ASP A 78 -3.22 7.43 -19.60
CA ASP A 78 -2.17 6.76 -18.80
C ASP A 78 -1.28 5.80 -19.62
N LEU A 79 -1.80 5.19 -20.66
CA LEU A 79 -0.99 4.37 -21.58
C LEU A 79 -0.04 5.25 -22.41
N LEU A 80 -0.50 6.39 -22.88
CA LEU A 80 0.30 7.27 -23.74
C LEU A 80 1.29 8.11 -22.94
N ASP A 81 0.90 8.72 -21.81
CA ASP A 81 1.83 9.50 -20.99
C ASP A 81 2.99 8.67 -20.49
N THR A 82 2.71 7.43 -20.05
CA THR A 82 3.75 6.47 -19.66
C THR A 82 4.69 6.14 -20.83
N LYS A 83 4.15 6.02 -22.05
CA LYS A 83 4.95 5.84 -23.28
C LYS A 83 5.83 7.06 -23.54
N LEU A 84 5.29 8.28 -23.43
CA LEU A 84 6.05 9.52 -23.62
C LEU A 84 7.19 9.64 -22.60
N MET A 85 6.88 9.48 -21.32
CA MET A 85 7.87 9.52 -20.25
C MET A 85 8.99 8.48 -20.44
N SER A 86 8.65 7.30 -20.97
CA SER A 86 9.64 6.24 -21.22
C SER A 86 10.75 6.64 -22.21
N LYS A 87 10.47 7.65 -23.07
CA LYS A 87 11.45 8.12 -24.07
C LYS A 87 12.60 8.93 -23.45
N LEU A 88 12.39 9.41 -22.21
CA LEU A 88 13.39 10.15 -21.43
C LEU A 88 14.17 9.23 -20.48
N MET A 89 13.71 8.00 -20.28
CA MET A 89 14.22 7.16 -19.20
C MET A 89 15.57 6.50 -19.51
N PRO A 90 16.52 6.48 -18.55
CA PRO A 90 17.69 5.63 -18.64
C PRO A 90 17.29 4.15 -18.72
N ARG A 91 18.16 3.33 -19.32
CA ARG A 91 17.90 1.90 -19.41
C ARG A 91 17.96 1.22 -18.03
N PRO A 92 17.25 0.10 -17.83
CA PRO A 92 17.30 -0.67 -16.58
C PRO A 92 18.72 -0.96 -16.10
N SER A 93 19.62 -1.34 -17.00
CA SER A 93 21.04 -1.62 -16.66
C SER A 93 21.78 -0.43 -16.07
N GLU A 94 21.50 0.79 -16.56
CA GLU A 94 22.11 2.03 -16.06
C GLU A 94 21.59 2.37 -14.66
N VAL A 95 20.25 2.27 -14.46
CA VAL A 95 19.61 2.51 -13.16
C VAL A 95 20.11 1.51 -12.11
N ILE A 96 20.19 0.23 -12.46
CA ILE A 96 20.68 -0.82 -11.57
C ILE A 96 22.15 -0.57 -11.21
N ALA A 97 22.99 -0.25 -12.20
CA ALA A 97 24.40 0.03 -11.96
C ALA A 97 24.58 1.23 -11.02
N LYS A 98 23.83 2.32 -11.25
CA LYS A 98 23.87 3.54 -10.43
C LYS A 98 23.36 3.27 -9.01
N PHE A 99 22.25 2.54 -8.85
CA PHE A 99 21.72 2.17 -7.55
C PHE A 99 22.77 1.43 -6.70
N TRP A 100 23.39 0.40 -7.24
CA TRP A 100 24.38 -0.39 -6.52
C TRP A 100 25.73 0.32 -6.35
N GLU A 101 26.05 1.28 -7.22
CA GLU A 101 27.20 2.18 -7.03
C GLU A 101 26.98 3.05 -5.79
N VAL A 102 25.85 3.77 -5.73
CA VAL A 102 25.47 4.64 -4.59
C VAL A 102 25.38 3.81 -3.30
N TYR A 103 24.78 2.62 -3.37
CA TYR A 103 24.69 1.72 -2.22
C TYR A 103 26.05 1.39 -1.62
N ARG A 104 27.06 1.11 -2.48
CA ARG A 104 28.42 0.77 -2.00
C ARG A 104 29.21 1.97 -1.51
N GLN A 105 28.98 3.14 -2.08
CA GLN A 105 29.74 4.36 -1.76
C GLN A 105 29.15 5.16 -0.61
N GLU A 106 27.83 5.27 -0.56
CA GLU A 106 27.10 6.17 0.32
C GLU A 106 26.13 5.44 1.25
N GLY A 107 25.89 4.16 1.01
CA GLY A 107 25.05 3.30 1.85
C GLY A 107 23.61 3.11 1.32
N PRO A 108 22.85 2.23 2.02
CA PRO A 108 21.52 1.81 1.56
C PRO A 108 20.52 2.96 1.47
N LYS A 109 20.57 3.93 2.40
CA LYS A 109 19.63 5.04 2.40
C LYS A 109 19.81 5.95 1.17
N ALA A 110 21.04 6.31 0.84
CA ALA A 110 21.32 7.13 -0.33
C ALA A 110 20.88 6.43 -1.63
N ALA A 111 21.07 5.11 -1.73
CA ALA A 111 20.61 4.33 -2.88
C ALA A 111 19.09 4.33 -3.01
N THR A 112 18.35 4.15 -1.90
CA THR A 112 16.89 4.22 -1.91
C THR A 112 16.39 5.63 -2.18
N ASP A 113 17.03 6.67 -1.66
CA ASP A 113 16.71 8.08 -1.96
C ASP A 113 16.85 8.36 -3.48
N TYR A 114 17.96 7.93 -4.09
CA TYR A 114 18.16 8.02 -5.54
C TYR A 114 17.04 7.33 -6.32
N TYR A 115 16.72 6.10 -5.96
CA TYR A 115 15.73 5.32 -6.69
C TYR A 115 14.30 5.82 -6.46
N TYR A 116 14.00 6.33 -5.26
CA TYR A 116 12.70 6.95 -4.97
C TYR A 116 12.52 8.25 -5.77
N GLN A 117 13.56 9.08 -5.84
CA GLN A 117 13.55 10.29 -6.64
C GLN A 117 13.35 9.97 -8.13
N LEU A 118 14.08 8.99 -8.68
CA LEU A 118 13.90 8.53 -10.05
C LEU A 118 12.44 8.07 -10.31
N SER A 119 11.85 7.33 -9.38
CA SER A 119 10.47 6.84 -9.49
C SER A 119 9.43 7.98 -9.51
N GLN A 120 9.74 9.10 -8.86
CA GLN A 120 8.93 10.32 -8.90
C GLN A 120 9.15 11.12 -10.19
N ASP A 121 10.39 11.34 -10.56
CA ASP A 121 10.74 12.17 -11.73
C ASP A 121 10.36 11.49 -13.05
N SER A 122 10.33 10.16 -13.08
CA SER A 122 9.84 9.40 -14.23
C SER A 122 8.31 9.40 -14.40
N ASP A 123 7.58 10.06 -13.51
CA ASP A 123 6.11 10.01 -13.44
C ASP A 123 5.53 8.59 -13.22
N TYR A 124 6.36 7.65 -12.81
CA TYR A 124 5.86 6.37 -12.32
C TYR A 124 5.06 6.55 -11.02
N ILE A 125 5.56 7.42 -10.12
CA ILE A 125 4.85 7.95 -8.96
C ILE A 125 4.28 9.31 -9.35
N ARG A 126 2.98 9.37 -9.63
CA ARG A 126 2.29 10.58 -10.07
C ARG A 126 1.98 11.49 -8.90
N ARG A 127 2.94 12.35 -8.52
CA ARG A 127 2.85 13.23 -7.36
C ARG A 127 1.60 14.10 -7.34
N TYR A 128 1.21 14.66 -8.49
CA TYR A 128 0.02 15.48 -8.63
C TYR A 128 -1.30 14.73 -8.36
N ARG A 129 -1.36 13.42 -8.64
CA ARG A 129 -2.51 12.58 -8.26
C ARG A 129 -2.51 12.28 -6.76
N ILE A 130 -1.36 11.93 -6.20
CA ILE A 130 -1.22 11.63 -4.77
C ILE A 130 -1.51 12.87 -3.92
N ALA A 131 -1.20 14.07 -4.40
CA ALA A 131 -1.52 15.33 -3.74
C ALA A 131 -3.04 15.58 -3.57
N LYS A 132 -3.89 14.88 -4.34
CA LYS A 132 -5.35 14.95 -4.22
C LYS A 132 -5.91 14.10 -3.08
N ASP A 133 -5.14 13.14 -2.56
CA ASP A 133 -5.55 12.31 -1.42
C ASP A 133 -5.85 13.19 -0.21
N VAL A 134 -6.94 12.88 0.49
CA VAL A 134 -7.25 13.53 1.77
C VAL A 134 -6.60 12.73 2.90
N LYS A 135 -5.66 13.35 3.61
CA LYS A 135 -4.85 12.69 4.65
C LYS A 135 -4.92 13.45 5.95
N TRP A 136 -5.16 12.75 7.05
CA TRP A 136 -5.10 13.32 8.40
C TRP A 136 -4.67 12.29 9.43
N LYS A 137 -4.35 12.76 10.63
CA LYS A 137 -4.07 11.93 11.78
C LYS A 137 -5.12 12.19 12.86
N ALA A 138 -5.51 11.13 13.56
CA ALA A 138 -6.47 11.26 14.64
C ALA A 138 -6.12 10.36 15.82
N LYS A 139 -6.35 10.87 17.02
CA LYS A 139 -6.15 10.14 18.27
C LYS A 139 -7.23 9.12 18.48
N THR A 140 -6.82 7.90 18.80
CA THR A 140 -7.66 6.77 19.18
C THR A 140 -7.25 6.21 20.54
N PRO A 141 -7.99 5.28 21.15
CA PRO A 141 -7.58 4.60 22.38
C PRO A 141 -6.23 3.85 22.28
N TYR A 142 -5.76 3.59 21.05
CA TYR A 142 -4.55 2.83 20.74
C TYR A 142 -3.38 3.71 20.23
N GLY A 143 -3.53 5.01 20.26
CA GLY A 143 -2.57 5.97 19.75
C GLY A 143 -3.09 6.79 18.59
N GLU A 144 -2.20 7.52 17.95
CA GLU A 144 -2.54 8.33 16.77
C GLU A 144 -2.45 7.49 15.52
N MET A 145 -3.57 7.34 14.82
CA MET A 145 -3.67 6.59 13.56
C MET A 145 -3.66 7.52 12.35
N ASP A 146 -3.15 7.02 11.24
CA ASP A 146 -3.16 7.70 9.94
C ASP A 146 -4.41 7.29 9.15
N ILE A 147 -5.11 8.28 8.60
CA ILE A 147 -6.29 8.05 7.79
C ILE A 147 -6.10 8.69 6.42
N THR A 148 -6.39 7.94 5.37
CA THR A 148 -6.29 8.42 3.99
C THR A 148 -7.57 8.07 3.24
N ILE A 149 -8.23 9.06 2.65
CA ILE A 149 -9.18 8.84 1.56
C ILE A 149 -8.37 8.86 0.27
N ASN A 150 -8.28 7.71 -0.38
CA ASN A 150 -7.43 7.55 -1.56
C ASN A 150 -8.17 8.05 -2.81
N LEU A 151 -7.67 9.13 -3.40
CA LEU A 151 -8.13 9.72 -4.66
C LEU A 151 -7.12 9.53 -5.79
N SER A 152 -5.92 9.04 -5.50
CA SER A 152 -4.84 8.86 -6.48
C SER A 152 -5.05 7.63 -7.39
N LYS A 153 -5.84 6.65 -6.94
CA LYS A 153 -6.23 5.50 -7.77
C LYS A 153 -7.37 5.91 -8.69
N PRO A 154 -7.14 6.03 -10.01
CA PRO A 154 -8.15 6.50 -10.92
C PRO A 154 -9.38 5.58 -10.91
N GLU A 155 -10.55 6.16 -10.75
CA GLU A 155 -11.80 5.45 -10.97
C GLU A 155 -11.95 5.22 -12.48
N LYS A 156 -12.12 3.96 -12.85
CA LYS A 156 -12.37 3.60 -14.25
C LYS A 156 -13.79 4.01 -14.61
N ASP A 157 -13.93 4.74 -15.70
CA ASP A 157 -15.25 5.04 -16.23
C ASP A 157 -16.00 3.75 -16.66
N PRO A 158 -17.35 3.78 -16.74
CA PRO A 158 -18.12 2.57 -17.11
C PRO A 158 -17.75 1.98 -18.48
N LYS A 159 -17.34 2.81 -19.45
CA LYS A 159 -16.89 2.35 -20.77
C LYS A 159 -15.55 1.60 -20.66
N ALA A 160 -14.58 2.16 -19.89
CA ALA A 160 -13.31 1.52 -19.64
C ALA A 160 -13.47 0.21 -18.87
N ILE A 161 -14.41 0.13 -17.91
CA ILE A 161 -14.74 -1.11 -17.19
C ILE A 161 -15.29 -2.16 -18.17
N ALA A 162 -16.24 -1.78 -19.03
CA ALA A 162 -16.83 -2.67 -20.03
C ALA A 162 -15.79 -3.15 -21.04
N ALA A 163 -14.95 -2.25 -21.55
CA ALA A 163 -13.86 -2.57 -22.46
C ALA A 163 -12.84 -3.53 -21.81
N ALA A 164 -12.45 -3.28 -20.57
CA ALA A 164 -11.54 -4.14 -19.83
C ALA A 164 -12.12 -5.55 -19.57
N LYS A 165 -13.44 -5.64 -19.31
CA LYS A 165 -14.14 -6.92 -19.12
C LYS A 165 -14.19 -7.75 -20.41
N ASN A 166 -14.33 -7.09 -21.55
CA ASN A 166 -14.38 -7.73 -22.87
C ASN A 166 -13.00 -7.95 -23.50
N ALA A 167 -11.95 -7.34 -22.94
CA ALA A 167 -10.59 -7.49 -23.42
C ALA A 167 -10.07 -8.93 -23.19
N LYS A 168 -9.34 -9.44 -24.17
CA LYS A 168 -8.69 -10.76 -24.07
C LYS A 168 -7.78 -10.79 -22.84
N GLN A 169 -8.01 -11.73 -21.95
CA GLN A 169 -7.13 -11.99 -20.81
C GLN A 169 -5.77 -12.46 -21.34
N GLY A 170 -4.77 -11.58 -21.23
CA GLY A 170 -3.39 -11.91 -21.63
C GLY A 170 -2.64 -12.61 -20.50
N GLY A 171 -1.88 -13.65 -20.82
CA GLY A 171 -1.01 -14.35 -19.87
C GLY A 171 0.34 -13.66 -19.63
N TYR A 172 0.56 -12.43 -20.15
CA TYR A 172 1.82 -11.68 -20.06
C TYR A 172 1.55 -10.17 -19.88
N PRO A 173 2.11 -9.54 -18.84
CA PRO A 173 2.62 -10.17 -17.60
C PRO A 173 1.52 -10.96 -16.88
N LYS A 174 1.88 -11.97 -16.08
CA LYS A 174 0.89 -12.79 -15.34
C LYS A 174 0.16 -12.01 -14.27
N CYS A 175 0.84 -11.10 -13.58
CA CYS A 175 0.24 -10.18 -12.60
C CYS A 175 1.01 -8.87 -12.50
N LEU A 176 0.53 -7.93 -11.66
CA LEU A 176 1.13 -6.60 -11.48
C LEU A 176 2.52 -6.61 -10.80
N LEU A 177 2.94 -7.74 -10.22
CA LEU A 177 4.21 -7.90 -9.51
C LEU A 177 5.26 -8.69 -10.30
N CYS A 178 4.95 -9.15 -11.51
CA CYS A 178 5.93 -9.88 -12.32
C CYS A 178 7.03 -8.95 -12.83
N MET A 179 8.27 -9.46 -12.93
CA MET A 179 9.43 -8.73 -13.50
C MET A 179 9.14 -8.23 -14.92
N GLU A 180 8.32 -8.94 -15.67
CA GLU A 180 7.89 -8.62 -17.04
C GLU A 180 7.08 -7.34 -17.17
N ASN A 181 6.69 -6.72 -16.05
CA ASN A 181 6.08 -5.39 -16.07
C ASN A 181 7.08 -4.30 -16.45
N GLU A 182 8.37 -4.44 -16.15
CA GLU A 182 9.37 -3.44 -16.49
C GLU A 182 9.42 -3.19 -18.00
N GLY A 183 9.11 -1.96 -18.41
CA GLY A 183 9.06 -1.59 -19.83
C GLY A 183 7.79 -2.03 -20.58
N TYR A 184 6.82 -2.68 -19.90
CA TYR A 184 5.61 -3.16 -20.55
C TYR A 184 4.68 -2.00 -20.97
N ALA A 185 4.21 -2.04 -22.24
CA ALA A 185 3.40 -0.96 -22.81
C ALA A 185 2.00 -0.82 -22.18
N GLY A 186 1.55 -1.84 -21.47
CA GLY A 186 0.20 -1.84 -20.93
C GLY A 186 -0.88 -2.20 -21.95
N ARG A 187 -2.11 -2.21 -21.48
CA ARG A 187 -3.35 -2.39 -22.24
C ARG A 187 -4.54 -1.95 -21.37
N ILE A 188 -5.73 -1.88 -21.90
CA ILE A 188 -6.93 -1.38 -21.19
C ILE A 188 -7.15 -2.05 -19.82
N ASN A 189 -6.83 -3.33 -19.67
CA ASN A 189 -6.98 -4.09 -18.43
C ASN A 189 -5.67 -4.35 -17.66
N HIS A 190 -4.56 -3.77 -18.09
CA HIS A 190 -3.27 -3.87 -17.42
C HIS A 190 -2.46 -2.58 -17.59
N PRO A 191 -1.98 -1.95 -16.51
CA PRO A 191 -1.33 -0.64 -16.58
C PRO A 191 -0.03 -0.67 -17.39
N ALA A 192 0.28 0.43 -18.06
CA ALA A 192 1.60 0.66 -18.65
C ALA A 192 2.68 0.80 -17.57
N ARG A 193 3.89 0.32 -17.88
CA ARG A 193 5.06 0.33 -17.00
C ARG A 193 6.35 0.66 -17.76
N GLN A 194 6.26 1.38 -18.88
CA GLN A 194 7.41 1.70 -19.72
C GLN A 194 8.39 2.66 -19.02
N ASN A 195 7.89 3.54 -18.15
CA ASN A 195 8.67 4.43 -17.30
C ASN A 195 9.06 3.82 -15.94
N HIS A 196 8.73 2.57 -15.69
CA HIS A 196 9.06 1.85 -14.47
C HIS A 196 10.41 1.15 -14.57
N ARG A 197 11.16 1.11 -13.46
CA ARG A 197 12.42 0.37 -13.31
C ARG A 197 12.35 -0.48 -12.05
N ILE A 198 12.96 -1.65 -12.09
CA ILE A 198 12.99 -2.62 -11.00
C ILE A 198 14.43 -2.84 -10.59
N ILE A 199 14.73 -2.72 -9.29
CA ILE A 199 16.05 -3.03 -8.76
C ILE A 199 16.08 -4.51 -8.36
N PRO A 200 16.96 -5.33 -8.97
CA PRO A 200 17.15 -6.69 -8.51
C PRO A 200 17.89 -6.70 -7.17
N VAL A 201 17.33 -7.41 -6.21
CA VAL A 201 17.92 -7.68 -4.90
C VAL A 201 18.06 -9.18 -4.69
N THR A 202 18.99 -9.62 -3.84
CA THR A 202 19.15 -11.02 -3.48
C THR A 202 18.61 -11.23 -2.07
N ILE A 203 17.66 -12.13 -1.92
CA ILE A 203 17.06 -12.50 -0.63
C ILE A 203 17.12 -14.01 -0.52
N GLN A 204 17.78 -14.53 0.54
CA GLN A 204 18.00 -15.96 0.76
C GLN A 204 18.56 -16.67 -0.50
N ASP A 205 19.61 -16.10 -1.07
CA ASP A 205 20.30 -16.57 -2.29
C ASP A 205 19.41 -16.65 -3.54
N CYS A 206 18.19 -16.11 -3.48
CA CYS A 206 17.26 -16.05 -4.58
C CYS A 206 17.14 -14.62 -5.14
N LYS A 207 16.82 -14.52 -6.43
CA LYS A 207 16.58 -13.22 -7.10
C LYS A 207 15.19 -12.71 -6.77
N TRP A 208 15.12 -11.47 -6.30
CA TRP A 208 13.90 -10.71 -6.04
C TRP A 208 13.92 -9.39 -6.79
N GLY A 209 12.75 -8.79 -6.96
CA GLY A 209 12.61 -7.43 -7.45
C GLY A 209 12.26 -6.48 -6.30
N PHE A 210 12.83 -5.29 -6.31
CA PHE A 210 12.49 -4.20 -5.43
C PHE A 210 11.95 -3.04 -6.27
N GLN A 211 10.75 -2.55 -5.94
CA GLN A 211 10.08 -1.44 -6.62
C GLN A 211 9.28 -0.60 -5.63
N TYR A 212 9.04 0.67 -5.96
CA TYR A 212 8.08 1.49 -5.23
C TYR A 212 6.65 1.23 -5.69
N SER A 213 5.69 1.46 -4.80
CA SER A 213 4.28 1.50 -5.16
C SER A 213 3.94 2.83 -5.82
N PRO A 214 3.26 2.85 -6.97
CA PRO A 214 2.88 4.10 -7.60
C PRO A 214 1.83 4.90 -6.82
N TYR A 215 1.18 4.28 -5.83
CA TYR A 215 0.13 4.92 -5.02
C TYR A 215 0.65 5.60 -3.75
N VAL A 216 1.84 5.25 -3.28
CA VAL A 216 2.53 5.86 -2.13
C VAL A 216 1.59 6.13 -0.95
N TYR A 217 1.05 5.08 -0.36
CA TYR A 217 0.16 5.21 0.82
C TYR A 217 0.89 5.81 2.02
N TYR A 218 2.20 5.61 2.11
CA TYR A 218 3.11 6.18 3.10
C TYR A 218 4.50 6.41 2.48
N ASN A 219 5.38 7.10 3.21
CA ASN A 219 6.69 7.47 2.66
C ASN A 219 7.50 6.26 2.19
N GLU A 220 7.99 6.35 0.95
CA GLU A 220 8.80 5.31 0.29
C GLU A 220 8.14 3.93 0.27
N HIS A 221 6.80 3.88 0.19
CA HIS A 221 6.06 2.62 0.10
C HIS A 221 6.61 1.77 -1.05
N CYS A 222 7.22 0.64 -0.70
CA CYS A 222 7.84 -0.27 -1.64
C CYS A 222 7.22 -1.67 -1.61
N ILE A 223 7.47 -2.41 -2.68
CA ILE A 223 7.09 -3.80 -2.83
C ILE A 223 8.35 -4.59 -3.19
N VAL A 224 8.61 -5.64 -2.43
CA VAL A 224 9.70 -6.58 -2.64
C VAL A 224 9.08 -7.91 -3.02
N PHE A 225 9.36 -8.40 -4.22
CA PHE A 225 8.63 -9.53 -4.79
C PHE A 225 9.56 -10.58 -5.38
N ASN A 226 9.16 -11.84 -5.29
CA ASN A 226 9.91 -12.95 -5.85
C ASN A 226 10.00 -12.79 -7.39
N SER A 227 11.17 -13.03 -7.97
CA SER A 227 11.32 -12.99 -9.43
C SER A 227 10.52 -14.10 -10.15
N GLN A 228 10.11 -15.12 -9.44
CA GLN A 228 9.23 -16.19 -9.93
C GLN A 228 7.80 -15.93 -9.47
N HIS A 229 6.85 -16.14 -10.38
CA HIS A 229 5.42 -16.06 -10.05
C HIS A 229 4.98 -17.34 -9.32
N ILE A 230 5.20 -17.35 -8.01
CA ILE A 230 4.82 -18.45 -7.11
C ILE A 230 3.91 -17.91 -6.01
N PRO A 231 2.97 -18.72 -5.49
CA PRO A 231 2.08 -18.30 -4.42
C PRO A 231 2.84 -17.89 -3.17
N MET A 232 2.33 -16.88 -2.46
CA MET A 232 2.87 -16.51 -1.16
C MET A 232 2.50 -17.55 -0.10
N LYS A 233 3.37 -17.66 0.91
CA LYS A 233 3.21 -18.62 1.99
C LYS A 233 3.88 -18.06 3.24
N ILE A 234 3.19 -18.15 4.37
CA ILE A 234 3.76 -17.79 5.67
C ILE A 234 4.36 -19.02 6.31
N GLU A 235 5.68 -19.04 6.41
CA GLU A 235 6.47 -20.15 6.93
C GLU A 235 7.81 -19.66 7.47
N HIS A 236 8.62 -20.54 8.04
CA HIS A 236 9.98 -20.23 8.53
C HIS A 236 10.78 -19.38 7.54
N GLY A 237 10.77 -19.76 6.26
CA GLY A 237 11.46 -19.03 5.19
C GLY A 237 10.98 -17.58 5.02
N THR A 238 9.74 -17.28 5.36
CA THR A 238 9.22 -15.90 5.31
C THR A 238 9.96 -15.00 6.31
N PHE A 239 10.13 -15.46 7.55
CA PHE A 239 10.86 -14.70 8.57
C PHE A 239 12.33 -14.49 8.20
N CYS A 240 12.97 -15.52 7.62
CA CYS A 240 14.32 -15.42 7.08
C CYS A 240 14.42 -14.31 6.00
N LYS A 241 13.48 -14.30 5.06
CA LYS A 241 13.44 -13.33 3.96
C LYS A 241 13.20 -11.88 4.46
N LEU A 242 12.29 -11.70 5.42
CA LEU A 242 12.02 -10.38 6.00
C LEU A 242 13.26 -9.80 6.68
N PHE A 243 13.94 -10.57 7.53
CA PHE A 243 15.16 -10.09 8.19
C PHE A 243 16.34 -9.93 7.22
N ASP A 244 16.44 -10.73 6.18
CA ASP A 244 17.46 -10.55 5.15
C ASP A 244 17.29 -9.20 4.42
N PHE A 245 16.05 -8.82 4.09
CA PHE A 245 15.76 -7.51 3.53
C PHE A 245 16.08 -6.37 4.52
N VAL A 246 15.68 -6.49 5.79
CA VAL A 246 15.96 -5.47 6.82
C VAL A 246 17.47 -5.30 7.07
N LYS A 247 18.27 -6.37 6.94
CA LYS A 247 19.73 -6.26 7.02
C LYS A 247 20.33 -5.45 5.87
N GLN A 248 19.76 -5.57 4.67
CA GLN A 248 20.21 -4.82 3.50
C GLN A 248 19.71 -3.36 3.55
N PHE A 249 18.50 -3.13 4.05
CA PHE A 249 17.85 -1.82 4.13
C PHE A 249 17.36 -1.52 5.55
N PRO A 250 18.26 -1.27 6.53
CA PRO A 250 17.91 -1.19 7.95
C PRO A 250 17.06 0.04 8.32
N HIS A 251 16.91 1.00 7.44
CA HIS A 251 16.04 2.16 7.60
C HIS A 251 14.60 1.90 7.12
N TYR A 252 14.33 0.71 6.56
CA TYR A 252 12.99 0.29 6.15
C TYR A 252 12.37 -0.69 7.15
N ILE A 253 11.05 -0.62 7.21
CA ILE A 253 10.21 -1.72 7.67
C ILE A 253 9.90 -2.63 6.48
N VAL A 254 9.58 -3.88 6.74
CA VAL A 254 9.04 -4.80 5.74
C VAL A 254 8.09 -5.81 6.41
N GLY A 255 6.98 -6.10 5.77
CA GLY A 255 6.02 -7.07 6.26
C GLY A 255 5.36 -7.85 5.12
N SER A 256 4.74 -8.97 5.48
CA SER A 256 3.96 -9.79 4.58
C SER A 256 2.47 -9.70 4.90
N ASN A 257 1.62 -9.65 3.88
CA ASN A 257 0.22 -10.01 4.08
C ASN A 257 0.12 -11.46 4.57
N ALA A 258 -1.00 -11.79 5.20
CA ALA A 258 -1.32 -13.18 5.49
C ALA A 258 -1.57 -13.99 4.20
N ASP A 259 -1.34 -15.29 4.25
CA ASP A 259 -1.40 -16.20 3.10
C ASP A 259 -2.76 -16.89 2.89
N LEU A 260 -3.76 -16.56 3.72
CA LEU A 260 -5.12 -17.08 3.61
C LEU A 260 -6.09 -16.04 3.03
N PRO A 261 -7.13 -16.45 2.32
CA PRO A 261 -8.20 -15.56 1.86
C PRO A 261 -8.84 -14.78 3.02
N ILE A 262 -9.53 -13.68 2.72
CA ILE A 262 -10.22 -12.79 3.69
C ILE A 262 -9.24 -11.96 4.53
N VAL A 263 -8.20 -12.58 5.10
CA VAL A 263 -7.21 -11.93 5.95
C VAL A 263 -5.89 -11.62 5.23
N GLY A 264 -5.75 -12.07 3.99
CA GLY A 264 -4.61 -11.80 3.11
C GLY A 264 -4.80 -10.56 2.24
N GLY A 265 -3.76 -10.21 1.50
CA GLY A 265 -3.78 -9.16 0.48
C GLY A 265 -4.49 -9.59 -0.81
N SER A 266 -4.54 -8.66 -1.77
CA SER A 266 -5.21 -8.87 -3.06
C SER A 266 -4.46 -9.79 -4.03
N ILE A 267 -3.16 -10.05 -3.82
CA ILE A 267 -2.31 -10.86 -4.70
C ILE A 267 -1.67 -11.98 -3.88
N LEU A 268 -2.41 -13.05 -3.64
CA LEU A 268 -1.90 -14.25 -2.95
C LEU A 268 -1.10 -15.17 -3.88
N SER A 269 -1.26 -15.02 -5.19
CA SER A 269 -0.63 -15.87 -6.21
C SER A 269 0.83 -15.54 -6.50
N HIS A 270 1.36 -14.45 -5.94
CA HIS A 270 2.73 -14.01 -6.14
C HIS A 270 3.38 -13.64 -4.82
N ASP A 271 4.44 -14.36 -4.42
CA ASP A 271 5.19 -14.15 -3.17
C ASP A 271 5.82 -12.75 -3.16
N HIS A 272 5.42 -11.93 -2.20
CA HIS A 272 5.84 -10.52 -2.09
C HIS A 272 5.70 -9.98 -0.67
N PHE A 273 6.44 -8.93 -0.40
CA PHE A 273 6.40 -8.14 0.83
C PHE A 273 6.15 -6.67 0.52
N GLN A 274 5.64 -5.93 1.49
CA GLN A 274 5.51 -4.48 1.42
C GLN A 274 6.39 -3.85 2.50
N GLY A 275 7.07 -2.78 2.16
CA GLY A 275 7.98 -2.09 3.07
C GLY A 275 8.05 -0.60 2.77
N GLY A 276 8.98 0.08 3.44
CA GLY A 276 9.22 1.50 3.23
C GLY A 276 9.79 2.19 4.47
N SER A 277 10.04 3.49 4.33
CA SER A 277 10.57 4.34 5.39
C SER A 277 9.43 5.05 6.13
N TYR A 278 8.75 4.33 7.02
CA TYR A 278 7.63 4.87 7.79
C TYR A 278 7.49 4.20 9.16
N GLU A 279 7.18 4.98 10.18
CA GLU A 279 6.90 4.47 11.52
C GLU A 279 5.39 4.52 11.81
N PHE A 280 4.75 3.37 11.68
CA PHE A 280 3.30 3.22 11.87
C PHE A 280 2.87 3.31 13.34
N ALA A 281 1.58 3.58 13.55
CA ALA A 281 0.98 3.66 14.88
C ALA A 281 1.20 2.37 15.70
N MET A 282 1.07 1.19 15.08
CA MET A 282 1.33 -0.09 15.75
C MET A 282 2.78 -0.21 16.23
N ALA A 283 3.76 0.28 15.46
CA ALA A 283 5.17 0.26 15.88
C ALA A 283 5.41 1.11 17.14
N LYS A 284 4.71 2.25 17.27
CA LYS A 284 4.77 3.17 18.42
C LYS A 284 4.00 2.66 19.63
N ALA A 285 3.05 1.74 19.41
CA ALA A 285 2.22 1.21 20.50
C ALA A 285 3.09 0.46 21.53
N PRO A 286 2.86 0.68 22.85
CA PRO A 286 3.64 0.06 23.91
C PRO A 286 3.33 -1.44 24.02
N VAL A 287 4.29 -2.20 24.53
CA VAL A 287 4.06 -3.53 25.07
C VAL A 287 3.30 -3.37 26.40
N GLU A 288 2.15 -3.99 26.53
CA GLU A 288 1.31 -3.90 27.72
C GLU A 288 1.50 -5.08 28.67
N ARG A 289 1.97 -6.23 28.14
CA ARG A 289 2.28 -7.43 28.92
C ARG A 289 3.50 -8.11 28.33
N GLU A 290 4.50 -8.34 29.17
CA GLU A 290 5.66 -9.13 28.80
C GLU A 290 5.43 -10.59 29.19
N PHE A 291 5.99 -11.51 28.43
CA PHE A 291 6.01 -12.93 28.73
C PHE A 291 7.31 -13.57 28.26
N THR A 292 7.63 -14.74 28.78
CA THR A 292 8.82 -15.51 28.42
C THR A 292 8.40 -16.85 27.83
N VAL A 293 9.08 -17.28 26.78
CA VAL A 293 8.88 -18.59 26.18
C VAL A 293 10.08 -19.48 26.55
N ALA A 294 9.81 -20.66 27.04
CA ALA A 294 10.86 -21.61 27.47
C ALA A 294 11.84 -21.92 26.33
N GLY A 295 13.13 -21.75 26.60
CA GLY A 295 14.21 -21.86 25.63
C GLY A 295 14.50 -20.61 24.82
N PHE A 296 13.78 -19.47 25.09
CA PHE A 296 13.95 -18.18 24.43
C PHE A 296 14.04 -17.02 25.45
N GLU A 297 14.63 -17.25 26.60
CA GLU A 297 14.78 -16.28 27.69
C GLU A 297 15.66 -15.08 27.31
N ASP A 298 16.43 -15.22 26.24
CA ASP A 298 17.27 -14.20 25.62
C ASP A 298 16.52 -13.27 24.67
N VAL A 299 15.28 -13.61 24.30
CA VAL A 299 14.42 -12.82 23.42
C VAL A 299 13.36 -12.09 24.23
N LYS A 300 13.24 -10.78 24.06
CA LYS A 300 12.14 -10.02 24.63
C LYS A 300 10.86 -10.33 23.88
N ALA A 301 9.81 -10.75 24.57
CA ALA A 301 8.51 -11.03 24.00
C ALA A 301 7.39 -10.36 24.80
N GLY A 302 6.39 -9.83 24.11
CA GLY A 302 5.26 -9.18 24.77
C GLY A 302 4.07 -8.94 23.85
N VAL A 303 2.92 -8.72 24.46
CA VAL A 303 1.68 -8.36 23.81
C VAL A 303 1.64 -6.83 23.63
N VAL A 304 1.39 -6.38 22.42
CA VAL A 304 1.30 -4.95 22.11
C VAL A 304 -0.10 -4.42 22.45
N LYS A 305 -0.18 -3.25 23.05
CA LYS A 305 -1.46 -2.54 23.25
C LYS A 305 -1.99 -2.04 21.92
N TRP A 306 -2.67 -2.93 21.22
CA TRP A 306 -3.19 -2.71 19.87
C TRP A 306 -4.61 -3.29 19.74
N PRO A 307 -5.48 -2.78 18.85
CA PRO A 307 -6.83 -3.35 18.70
C PRO A 307 -6.81 -4.81 18.19
N MET A 308 -5.78 -5.16 17.42
CA MET A 308 -5.57 -6.53 16.96
C MET A 308 -4.60 -7.29 17.89
N SER A 309 -4.56 -8.61 17.77
CA SER A 309 -3.75 -9.49 18.62
C SER A 309 -2.31 -9.55 18.11
N VAL A 310 -1.41 -8.80 18.72
CA VAL A 310 -0.01 -8.63 18.28
C VAL A 310 0.95 -9.13 19.34
N ILE A 311 1.81 -10.06 18.94
CA ILE A 311 3.00 -10.48 19.70
C ILE A 311 4.20 -9.76 19.09
N ARG A 312 4.90 -8.96 19.90
CA ARG A 312 6.17 -8.33 19.52
C ARG A 312 7.31 -9.09 20.13
N ILE A 313 8.28 -9.49 19.30
CA ILE A 313 9.53 -10.07 19.74
C ILE A 313 10.70 -9.19 19.29
N SER A 314 11.73 -9.07 20.13
CA SER A 314 12.89 -8.23 19.82
C SER A 314 14.18 -8.79 20.43
N GLY A 315 15.31 -8.54 19.75
CA GLY A 315 16.63 -8.98 20.15
C GLY A 315 17.71 -8.61 19.13
N GLU A 316 18.95 -8.95 19.46
CA GLU A 316 20.10 -8.69 18.58
C GLU A 316 20.28 -9.81 17.53
N ASP A 317 19.95 -11.04 17.88
CA ASP A 317 20.13 -12.23 17.04
C ASP A 317 18.84 -12.53 16.24
N THR A 318 18.88 -12.28 14.95
CA THR A 318 17.76 -12.59 14.04
C THR A 318 17.47 -14.09 13.96
N GLY A 319 18.45 -14.96 14.14
CA GLY A 319 18.25 -16.42 14.15
C GLY A 319 17.37 -16.86 15.33
N ARG A 320 17.57 -16.24 16.51
CA ARG A 320 16.74 -16.48 17.69
C ARG A 320 15.32 -15.96 17.48
N LEU A 321 15.17 -14.77 16.88
CA LEU A 321 13.85 -14.21 16.55
C LEU A 321 13.10 -15.08 15.54
N ILE A 322 13.77 -15.57 14.50
CA ILE A 322 13.20 -16.46 13.49
C ILE A 322 12.73 -17.77 14.15
N ALA A 323 13.56 -18.37 14.99
CA ALA A 323 13.22 -19.63 15.67
C ALA A 323 12.00 -19.46 16.60
N LEU A 324 11.92 -18.34 17.33
CA LEU A 324 10.74 -18.05 18.17
C LEU A 324 9.50 -17.77 17.32
N ALA A 325 9.64 -17.00 16.25
CA ALA A 325 8.53 -16.73 15.32
C ALA A 325 7.96 -18.00 14.69
N ASP A 326 8.84 -18.93 14.33
CA ASP A 326 8.46 -20.24 13.80
C ASP A 326 7.72 -21.09 14.84
N LYS A 327 8.17 -21.07 16.10
CA LYS A 327 7.47 -21.71 17.23
C LYS A 327 6.07 -21.10 17.43
N VAL A 328 5.95 -19.76 17.40
CA VAL A 328 4.65 -19.07 17.52
C VAL A 328 3.73 -19.44 16.37
N LEU A 329 4.25 -19.41 15.12
CA LEU A 329 3.47 -19.77 13.92
C LEU A 329 2.98 -21.22 14.00
N GLY A 330 3.86 -22.15 14.36
CA GLY A 330 3.52 -23.58 14.49
C GLY A 330 2.45 -23.82 15.57
N ALA A 331 2.59 -23.19 16.72
CA ALA A 331 1.60 -23.23 17.79
C ALA A 331 0.25 -22.63 17.32
N TRP A 332 0.28 -21.44 16.68
CA TRP A 332 -0.93 -20.77 16.24
C TRP A 332 -1.67 -21.55 15.16
N ARG A 333 -0.99 -22.11 14.17
CA ARG A 333 -1.62 -22.89 13.10
C ARG A 333 -2.41 -24.10 13.58
N GLY A 334 -2.00 -24.72 14.67
CA GLY A 334 -2.70 -25.86 15.27
C GLY A 334 -3.63 -25.49 16.45
N TYR A 335 -3.77 -24.22 16.80
CA TYR A 335 -4.48 -23.82 18.00
C TYR A 335 -5.99 -23.72 17.79
N THR A 336 -6.73 -24.44 18.63
CA THR A 336 -8.18 -24.35 18.74
C THR A 336 -8.55 -23.99 20.18
N ASP A 337 -9.43 -23.01 20.36
CA ASP A 337 -10.03 -22.59 21.61
C ASP A 337 -11.53 -22.33 21.34
N GLU A 338 -12.35 -23.33 21.60
CA GLU A 338 -13.80 -23.28 21.33
C GLU A 338 -14.51 -22.18 22.12
N ASP A 339 -14.04 -21.92 23.36
CA ASP A 339 -14.61 -20.88 24.22
C ASP A 339 -14.39 -19.47 23.66
N ALA A 340 -13.32 -19.26 22.87
CA ALA A 340 -13.02 -18.03 22.17
C ALA A 340 -13.45 -18.05 20.71
N PHE A 341 -14.14 -19.09 20.27
CA PHE A 341 -14.53 -19.32 18.86
C PHE A 341 -13.34 -19.33 17.89
N ILE A 342 -12.21 -19.85 18.34
CA ILE A 342 -11.00 -19.99 17.52
C ILE A 342 -10.88 -21.46 17.10
N PHE A 343 -10.90 -21.69 15.80
CA PHE A 343 -10.72 -23.02 15.22
C PHE A 343 -9.50 -22.99 14.28
N ALA A 344 -8.59 -23.94 14.47
CA ALA A 344 -7.41 -24.09 13.60
C ALA A 344 -7.82 -24.44 12.17
N GLU A 345 -8.86 -25.30 12.06
CA GLU A 345 -9.42 -25.73 10.77
C GLU A 345 -10.91 -26.12 10.93
N THR A 346 -11.67 -26.05 9.83
CA THR A 346 -13.01 -26.65 9.71
C THR A 346 -13.11 -27.37 8.38
N ASP A 347 -13.60 -28.62 8.39
CA ASP A 347 -13.72 -29.46 7.20
C ASP A 347 -12.40 -29.60 6.38
N GLY A 348 -11.25 -29.54 7.06
CA GLY A 348 -9.91 -29.63 6.45
C GLY A 348 -9.39 -28.31 5.88
N GLU A 349 -10.13 -27.20 5.98
CA GLU A 349 -9.68 -25.86 5.56
C GLU A 349 -9.03 -25.11 6.73
N PRO A 350 -7.78 -24.66 6.60
CA PRO A 350 -7.05 -23.96 7.67
C PRO A 350 -7.56 -22.54 7.84
N HIS A 351 -7.60 -22.04 9.09
CA HIS A 351 -8.06 -20.70 9.42
C HIS A 351 -6.96 -19.82 10.03
N ASN A 352 -6.03 -20.38 10.78
CA ASN A 352 -5.02 -19.62 11.49
C ASN A 352 -3.80 -19.29 10.62
N THR A 353 -3.40 -18.04 10.63
CA THR A 353 -2.20 -17.54 9.98
C THR A 353 -1.67 -16.29 10.69
N ILE A 354 -0.56 -15.72 10.21
CA ILE A 354 0.08 -14.55 10.80
C ILE A 354 0.36 -13.50 9.72
N THR A 355 0.23 -12.23 10.09
CA THR A 355 0.77 -11.08 9.35
C THR A 355 2.05 -10.63 10.05
N PRO A 356 3.26 -10.97 9.53
CA PRO A 356 4.54 -10.63 10.16
C PRO A 356 5.08 -9.30 9.65
N ILE A 357 5.63 -8.46 10.54
CA ILE A 357 6.26 -7.18 10.21
C ILE A 357 7.61 -7.08 10.92
N ALA A 358 8.70 -6.97 10.14
CA ALA A 358 10.06 -6.86 10.62
C ALA A 358 10.60 -5.43 10.46
N ARG A 359 11.47 -5.02 11.40
CA ARG A 359 12.20 -3.76 11.36
C ARG A 359 13.44 -3.80 12.24
N LYS A 360 14.28 -2.80 12.09
CA LYS A 360 15.36 -2.51 13.04
C LYS A 360 15.07 -1.18 13.74
N ARG A 361 15.09 -1.18 15.08
CA ARG A 361 14.85 0.01 15.89
C ARG A 361 15.75 -0.01 17.13
N ASP A 362 16.36 1.14 17.47
CA ASP A 362 17.23 1.30 18.63
C ASP A 362 18.34 0.23 18.74
N GLY A 363 18.89 -0.18 17.60
CA GLY A 363 19.94 -1.18 17.51
C GLY A 363 19.45 -2.62 17.51
N LEU A 364 18.20 -2.89 17.91
CA LEU A 364 17.60 -4.23 17.95
C LEU A 364 16.79 -4.52 16.68
N TYR A 365 16.71 -5.80 16.33
CA TYR A 365 15.70 -6.28 15.39
C TYR A 365 14.40 -6.55 16.13
N GLU A 366 13.28 -6.20 15.49
CA GLU A 366 11.93 -6.44 15.99
C GLU A 366 11.11 -7.18 14.93
N LEU A 367 10.24 -8.06 15.40
CA LEU A 367 9.24 -8.72 14.58
C LEU A 367 7.88 -8.67 15.31
N ASP A 368 6.91 -8.03 14.69
CA ASP A 368 5.52 -8.09 15.13
C ASP A 368 4.82 -9.25 14.41
N LEU A 369 4.21 -10.12 15.18
CA LEU A 369 3.44 -11.27 14.72
C LEU A 369 1.97 -11.00 15.02
N VAL A 370 1.21 -10.60 14.00
CA VAL A 370 -0.22 -10.31 14.13
C VAL A 370 -1.00 -11.58 13.84
N LEU A 371 -1.69 -12.10 14.85
CA LEU A 371 -2.49 -13.32 14.73
C LEU A 371 -3.73 -13.04 13.87
N ARG A 372 -3.99 -13.90 12.90
CA ARG A 372 -5.12 -13.82 11.98
C ARG A 372 -5.87 -15.13 11.93
N ASN A 373 -7.19 -15.02 11.70
CA ASN A 373 -8.06 -16.17 11.45
C ASN A 373 -9.15 -15.78 10.45
N ASN A 374 -9.41 -16.63 9.46
CA ASN A 374 -10.32 -16.33 8.34
C ASN A 374 -11.66 -17.08 8.40
N ILE A 375 -12.02 -17.62 9.56
CA ILE A 375 -13.29 -18.35 9.71
C ILE A 375 -14.48 -17.46 9.35
N THR A 376 -15.47 -18.04 8.69
CA THR A 376 -16.75 -17.39 8.39
C THR A 376 -17.88 -18.07 9.15
N THR A 377 -18.96 -17.34 9.36
CA THR A 377 -20.22 -17.86 9.92
C THR A 377 -21.39 -17.42 9.06
N GLU A 378 -22.58 -17.96 9.28
CA GLU A 378 -23.79 -17.50 8.59
C GLU A 378 -24.06 -16.01 8.84
N GLU A 379 -23.80 -15.54 10.07
CA GLU A 379 -23.96 -14.14 10.46
C GLU A 379 -22.85 -13.25 9.86
N HIS A 380 -21.63 -13.78 9.74
CA HIS A 380 -20.45 -13.07 9.24
C HIS A 380 -19.85 -13.76 8.00
N PRO A 381 -20.53 -13.69 6.85
CA PRO A 381 -20.08 -14.40 5.62
C PRO A 381 -18.81 -13.81 4.99
N LEU A 382 -18.42 -12.59 5.37
CA LEU A 382 -17.16 -11.95 4.95
C LEU A 382 -16.00 -12.24 5.90
N GLY A 383 -16.25 -12.95 7.02
CA GLY A 383 -15.30 -13.29 8.06
C GLY A 383 -15.76 -12.84 9.44
N LEU A 384 -15.58 -13.71 10.44
CA LEU A 384 -15.86 -13.36 11.84
C LEU A 384 -14.84 -12.31 12.35
N TYR A 385 -13.58 -12.47 11.97
CA TYR A 385 -12.48 -11.56 12.29
C TYR A 385 -12.21 -10.59 11.11
N HIS A 386 -13.27 -9.86 10.76
CA HIS A 386 -13.38 -8.93 9.64
C HIS A 386 -14.31 -7.78 10.06
N PRO A 387 -14.23 -6.58 9.46
CA PRO A 387 -15.21 -5.52 9.73
C PRO A 387 -16.65 -6.02 9.54
N HIS A 388 -17.48 -5.88 10.57
CA HIS A 388 -18.88 -6.27 10.51
C HIS A 388 -19.75 -5.23 9.80
N ALA A 389 -20.99 -5.59 9.48
CA ALA A 389 -21.88 -4.85 8.59
C ALA A 389 -22.12 -3.39 9.02
N GLU A 390 -22.19 -3.13 10.33
CA GLU A 390 -22.41 -1.79 10.91
C GLU A 390 -21.27 -0.81 10.60
N LEU A 391 -20.06 -1.31 10.29
CA LEU A 391 -18.90 -0.49 9.95
C LEU A 391 -18.70 -0.32 8.44
N HIS A 392 -19.47 -1.03 7.61
CA HIS A 392 -19.30 -1.06 6.16
C HIS A 392 -19.58 0.29 5.47
N HIS A 393 -20.29 1.19 6.14
CA HIS A 393 -20.47 2.56 5.64
C HIS A 393 -19.15 3.33 5.52
N ILE A 394 -18.13 2.97 6.32
CA ILE A 394 -16.76 3.53 6.26
C ILE A 394 -15.79 2.54 5.62
N LYS A 395 -15.70 1.28 6.11
CA LYS A 395 -14.73 0.28 5.63
C LYS A 395 -15.37 -1.10 5.56
N LYS A 396 -15.44 -1.65 4.34
CA LYS A 396 -15.98 -2.99 4.06
C LYS A 396 -14.91 -3.99 3.61
N GLU A 397 -13.83 -3.49 3.03
CA GLU A 397 -12.79 -4.32 2.40
C GLU A 397 -11.97 -5.07 3.46
N ASN A 398 -11.30 -6.12 3.01
CA ASN A 398 -10.38 -6.90 3.84
C ASN A 398 -9.28 -6.01 4.45
N ILE A 399 -8.88 -6.34 5.68
CA ILE A 399 -7.83 -5.63 6.41
C ILE A 399 -6.49 -6.25 6.06
N GLY A 400 -5.74 -5.55 5.21
CA GLY A 400 -4.40 -5.93 4.76
C GLY A 400 -3.29 -5.37 5.67
N LEU A 401 -2.04 -5.63 5.28
CA LEU A 401 -0.85 -5.27 6.05
C LEU A 401 -0.82 -3.79 6.49
N ILE A 402 -1.17 -2.88 5.60
CA ILE A 402 -1.09 -1.43 5.85
C ILE A 402 -2.10 -1.02 6.92
N GLU A 403 -3.34 -1.49 6.79
CA GLU A 403 -4.39 -1.21 7.77
C GLU A 403 -4.07 -1.84 9.13
N VAL A 404 -3.55 -3.07 9.15
CA VAL A 404 -3.10 -3.75 10.38
C VAL A 404 -2.13 -2.89 11.18
N MET A 405 -1.25 -2.16 10.49
CA MET A 405 -0.25 -1.28 11.12
C MET A 405 -0.82 0.08 11.57
N GLY A 406 -2.09 0.39 11.27
CA GLY A 406 -2.77 1.61 11.73
C GLY A 406 -2.85 2.75 10.72
N LEU A 407 -2.75 2.45 9.41
CA LEU A 407 -3.02 3.40 8.34
C LEU A 407 -4.29 2.95 7.59
N ALA A 408 -5.38 3.68 7.75
CA ALA A 408 -6.60 3.44 7.00
C ALA A 408 -6.46 3.90 5.55
N VAL A 409 -6.74 3.01 4.60
CA VAL A 409 -6.93 3.34 3.19
C VAL A 409 -8.42 3.23 2.89
N LEU A 410 -9.07 4.39 2.77
CA LEU A 410 -10.52 4.50 2.63
C LEU A 410 -10.91 4.82 1.18
N PRO A 411 -12.11 4.40 0.74
CA PRO A 411 -12.57 4.60 -0.64
C PRO A 411 -12.86 6.08 -0.96
N ALA A 412 -12.64 6.45 -2.23
CA ALA A 412 -12.78 7.82 -2.73
C ALA A 412 -14.16 8.44 -2.47
N ARG A 413 -15.25 7.63 -2.53
CA ARG A 413 -16.62 8.08 -2.26
C ARG A 413 -16.77 8.85 -0.95
N LEU A 414 -15.97 8.51 0.08
CA LEU A 414 -16.08 9.14 1.39
C LEU A 414 -15.75 10.63 1.37
N LYS A 415 -15.02 11.14 0.39
CA LYS A 415 -14.79 12.59 0.28
C LYS A 415 -16.11 13.34 0.09
N ASP A 416 -16.86 13.00 -0.95
CA ASP A 416 -18.13 13.66 -1.27
C ASP A 416 -19.19 13.34 -0.22
N GLU A 417 -19.22 12.11 0.30
CA GLU A 417 -20.15 11.72 1.38
C GLU A 417 -19.92 12.54 2.65
N MET A 418 -18.67 12.81 3.05
CA MET A 418 -18.37 13.62 4.23
C MET A 418 -18.72 15.11 4.02
N GLU A 419 -18.52 15.65 2.84
CA GLU A 419 -18.94 17.03 2.50
C GLU A 419 -20.47 17.15 2.61
N ARG A 420 -21.23 16.20 2.07
CA ARG A 420 -22.71 16.17 2.19
C ARG A 420 -23.19 15.99 3.63
N LEU A 421 -22.52 15.13 4.41
CA LEU A 421 -22.84 14.96 5.83
C LEU A 421 -22.57 16.24 6.61
N ALA A 422 -21.46 16.93 6.36
CA ALA A 422 -21.17 18.21 6.99
C ALA A 422 -22.28 19.23 6.71
N ASP A 423 -22.71 19.34 5.46
CA ASP A 423 -23.80 20.24 5.07
C ASP A 423 -25.14 19.85 5.75
N ALA A 424 -25.49 18.57 5.80
CA ALA A 424 -26.68 18.09 6.47
C ALA A 424 -26.67 18.39 7.97
N MET A 425 -25.54 18.14 8.65
CA MET A 425 -25.37 18.42 10.09
C MET A 425 -25.45 19.92 10.41
N LEU A 426 -24.88 20.78 9.56
CA LEU A 426 -24.92 22.23 9.74
C LEU A 426 -26.31 22.84 9.52
N ASN A 427 -27.07 22.32 8.58
CA ASN A 427 -28.38 22.84 8.21
C ASN A 427 -29.55 22.12 8.92
N GLY A 428 -29.27 21.07 9.69
CA GLY A 428 -30.30 20.25 10.33
C GLY A 428 -31.17 19.47 9.33
N ASN A 429 -30.59 19.11 8.18
CA ASN A 429 -31.28 18.31 7.17
C ASN A 429 -31.34 16.84 7.60
N ASP A 430 -32.42 16.18 7.17
CA ASP A 430 -32.55 14.73 7.40
C ASP A 430 -31.55 13.94 6.53
N ILE A 431 -30.57 13.31 7.18
CA ILE A 431 -29.54 12.50 6.52
C ILE A 431 -30.14 11.30 5.78
N ARG A 432 -31.26 10.74 6.31
CA ARG A 432 -31.95 9.59 5.70
C ARG A 432 -32.68 9.94 4.40
N ALA A 433 -32.91 11.23 4.13
CA ALA A 433 -33.53 11.69 2.91
C ALA A 433 -32.57 11.77 1.72
N ASP A 434 -31.25 11.72 1.94
CA ASP A 434 -30.23 11.69 0.90
C ASP A 434 -29.65 10.28 0.73
N GLU A 435 -30.02 9.60 -0.37
CA GLU A 435 -29.60 8.22 -0.70
C GLU A 435 -28.05 8.04 -0.69
N ALA A 436 -27.30 9.08 -0.98
CA ALA A 436 -25.83 9.01 -0.98
C ALA A 436 -25.24 8.85 0.42
N ILE A 437 -25.91 9.39 1.45
CA ILE A 437 -25.40 9.45 2.82
C ILE A 437 -26.30 8.77 3.87
N GLU A 438 -27.48 8.26 3.51
CA GLU A 438 -28.42 7.60 4.42
C GLU A 438 -27.77 6.49 5.27
N LYS A 439 -26.83 5.75 4.69
CA LYS A 439 -26.05 4.68 5.36
C LYS A 439 -25.21 5.18 6.54
N HIS A 440 -24.99 6.47 6.67
CA HIS A 440 -24.26 7.09 7.78
C HIS A 440 -25.17 7.62 8.90
N ALA A 441 -26.50 7.58 8.72
CA ALA A 441 -27.44 8.24 9.63
C ALA A 441 -27.34 7.73 11.06
N ASP A 442 -27.37 6.40 11.27
CA ASP A 442 -27.27 5.78 12.60
C ASP A 442 -25.96 6.13 13.30
N TRP A 443 -24.86 6.17 12.54
CA TRP A 443 -23.54 6.55 13.05
C TRP A 443 -23.53 8.01 13.51
N VAL A 444 -24.05 8.93 12.69
CA VAL A 444 -24.12 10.36 13.04
C VAL A 444 -25.01 10.57 14.27
N GLU A 445 -26.19 9.96 14.31
CA GLU A 445 -27.09 10.01 15.46
C GLU A 445 -26.43 9.49 16.75
N GLY A 446 -25.57 8.46 16.64
CA GLY A 446 -24.84 7.88 17.78
C GLY A 446 -23.74 8.77 18.34
N PHE A 447 -23.04 9.55 17.52
CA PHE A 447 -21.97 10.41 18.00
C PHE A 447 -22.36 11.88 18.21
N LEU A 448 -23.32 12.40 17.46
CA LEU A 448 -23.70 13.82 17.48
C LEU A 448 -23.99 14.37 18.89
N PRO A 449 -24.66 13.64 19.79
CA PRO A 449 -24.91 14.12 21.16
C PRO A 449 -23.65 14.32 22.01
N LYS A 450 -22.50 13.80 21.61
CA LYS A 450 -21.21 13.99 22.31
C LYS A 450 -20.65 15.40 22.10
N TYR A 451 -21.16 16.13 21.10
CA TYR A 451 -20.68 17.45 20.72
C TYR A 451 -21.70 18.52 21.08
N SER A 452 -21.31 19.45 21.94
CA SER A 452 -22.21 20.52 22.39
C SER A 452 -22.57 21.53 21.31
N GLN A 453 -21.71 21.68 20.30
CA GLN A 453 -21.91 22.59 19.17
C GLN A 453 -21.19 22.08 17.92
N VAL A 454 -21.90 22.08 16.80
CA VAL A 454 -21.37 21.80 15.47
C VAL A 454 -21.41 23.08 14.65
N THR A 455 -20.27 23.52 14.17
CA THR A 455 -20.09 24.75 13.39
C THR A 455 -19.34 24.46 12.09
N ARG A 456 -19.32 25.44 11.18
CA ARG A 456 -18.56 25.32 9.92
C ARG A 456 -17.07 25.10 10.14
N GLU A 457 -16.53 25.63 11.24
CA GLU A 457 -15.12 25.54 11.58
C GLU A 457 -14.72 24.16 12.11
N ASN A 458 -15.64 23.44 12.76
CA ASN A 458 -15.30 22.18 13.44
C ASN A 458 -15.95 20.92 12.88
N VAL A 459 -16.95 21.03 11.98
CA VAL A 459 -17.71 19.87 11.50
C VAL A 459 -16.83 18.83 10.80
N MET A 460 -15.87 19.24 10.00
CA MET A 460 -14.95 18.30 9.32
C MET A 460 -13.97 17.67 10.32
N GLU A 461 -13.49 18.40 11.32
CA GLU A 461 -12.65 17.86 12.39
C GLU A 461 -13.40 16.79 13.18
N ILE A 462 -14.69 17.04 13.49
CA ILE A 462 -15.56 16.04 14.15
C ILE A 462 -15.68 14.78 13.28
N LEU A 463 -16.03 14.92 12.01
CA LEU A 463 -16.15 13.77 11.09
C LEU A 463 -14.83 13.01 10.97
N HIS A 464 -13.71 13.69 10.80
CA HIS A 464 -12.38 13.07 10.74
C HIS A 464 -12.04 12.27 12.01
N LYS A 465 -12.36 12.81 13.17
CA LYS A 465 -12.16 12.12 14.45
C LYS A 465 -13.06 10.87 14.56
N GLU A 466 -14.34 11.01 14.25
CA GLU A 466 -15.29 9.89 14.35
C GLU A 466 -15.00 8.79 13.32
N ILE A 467 -14.52 9.12 12.10
CA ILE A 467 -14.03 8.13 11.13
C ILE A 467 -12.86 7.34 11.70
N ALA A 468 -11.91 8.00 12.37
CA ALA A 468 -10.77 7.31 12.97
C ALA A 468 -11.19 6.37 14.12
N LEU A 469 -12.23 6.74 14.87
CA LEU A 469 -12.80 5.85 15.90
C LEU A 469 -13.50 4.64 15.26
N VAL A 470 -14.21 4.82 14.14
CA VAL A 470 -14.76 3.70 13.36
C VAL A 470 -13.63 2.80 12.86
N PHE A 471 -12.54 3.36 12.34
CA PHE A 471 -11.40 2.56 11.89
C PHE A 471 -10.74 1.79 13.06
N SER A 472 -10.68 2.37 14.25
CA SER A 472 -10.25 1.65 15.46
C SER A 472 -11.12 0.43 15.73
N GLN A 473 -12.46 0.56 15.62
CA GLN A 473 -13.40 -0.55 15.75
C GLN A 473 -13.24 -1.59 14.62
N VAL A 474 -12.97 -1.14 13.40
CA VAL A 474 -12.64 -2.03 12.27
C VAL A 474 -11.46 -2.95 12.61
N LEU A 475 -10.41 -2.42 13.24
CA LEU A 475 -9.27 -3.22 13.68
C LEU A 475 -9.62 -4.12 14.88
N GLU A 476 -10.48 -3.68 15.80
CA GLU A 476 -10.99 -4.51 16.91
C GLU A 476 -11.81 -5.70 16.38
N HIS A 477 -12.66 -5.49 15.37
CA HIS A 477 -13.41 -6.56 14.71
C HIS A 477 -12.47 -7.55 14.02
N ALA A 478 -11.40 -7.05 13.37
CA ALA A 478 -10.40 -7.88 12.72
C ALA A 478 -9.44 -8.60 13.70
N GLY A 479 -9.40 -8.18 14.97
CA GLY A 479 -8.61 -8.80 16.01
C GLY A 479 -9.19 -10.14 16.47
N VAL A 480 -8.34 -11.16 16.59
CA VAL A 480 -8.76 -12.51 17.01
C VAL A 480 -9.16 -12.50 18.48
N TYR A 481 -8.29 -12.03 19.35
CA TYR A 481 -8.60 -11.88 20.78
C TYR A 481 -9.14 -10.47 21.03
N LYS A 482 -10.38 -10.40 21.52
CA LYS A 482 -11.05 -9.13 21.81
C LYS A 482 -10.38 -8.39 22.99
N ARG A 483 -10.63 -7.09 23.10
CA ARG A 483 -9.99 -6.25 24.11
C ARG A 483 -10.70 -6.27 25.48
N ASP A 484 -11.77 -7.01 25.60
CA ASP A 484 -12.44 -7.29 26.87
C ASP A 484 -11.66 -8.32 27.72
N LYS A 485 -12.15 -8.56 28.93
CA LYS A 485 -11.50 -9.47 29.89
C LYS A 485 -11.41 -10.88 29.35
N GLU A 486 -12.49 -11.39 28.75
CA GLU A 486 -12.60 -12.76 28.25
C GLU A 486 -11.65 -13.00 27.07
N GLY A 487 -11.57 -12.04 26.13
CA GLY A 487 -10.64 -12.10 25.02
C GLY A 487 -9.17 -12.05 25.46
N GLN A 488 -8.85 -11.25 26.50
CA GLN A 488 -7.50 -11.19 27.01
C GLN A 488 -7.12 -12.47 27.81
N GLU A 489 -8.03 -13.05 28.56
CA GLU A 489 -7.82 -14.36 29.20
C GLU A 489 -7.65 -15.48 28.17
N ALA A 490 -8.38 -15.43 27.05
CA ALA A 490 -8.18 -16.36 25.93
C ALA A 490 -6.81 -16.19 25.28
N PHE A 491 -6.35 -14.95 25.11
CA PHE A 491 -5.00 -14.69 24.61
C PHE A 491 -3.92 -15.26 25.54
N ASP A 492 -4.09 -15.11 26.87
CA ASP A 492 -3.18 -15.67 27.84
C ASP A 492 -3.16 -17.21 27.81
N ARG A 493 -4.29 -17.89 27.54
CA ARG A 493 -4.32 -19.35 27.32
C ARG A 493 -3.48 -19.75 26.11
N PHE A 494 -3.57 -19.02 25.02
CA PHE A 494 -2.71 -19.27 23.85
C PHE A 494 -1.23 -19.09 24.19
N LEU A 495 -0.86 -17.97 24.83
CA LEU A 495 0.53 -17.70 25.21
C LEU A 495 1.08 -18.82 26.14
N ALA A 496 0.28 -19.25 27.10
CA ALA A 496 0.65 -20.36 28.02
C ALA A 496 0.82 -21.71 27.30
N SER A 497 0.13 -21.93 26.17
CA SER A 497 0.25 -23.16 25.39
C SER A 497 1.61 -23.33 24.71
N MET A 498 2.39 -22.27 24.60
CA MET A 498 3.72 -22.29 23.99
C MET A 498 4.83 -22.70 24.97
N GLY A 499 4.57 -22.83 26.26
CA GLY A 499 5.48 -23.30 27.30
C GLY A 499 6.30 -22.18 27.92
#